data_ca48117ef9f4e7d73a3b688980acbd72
#
_entry.id   ca48117ef9f4e7d73a3b688980acbd72
#
_cell.length_a   1.000
_cell.length_b   1.000
_cell.length_c   1.000
_cell.angle_alpha   90.00
_cell.angle_beta   90.00
_cell.angle_gamma   90.00
#
_symmetry.space_group_name_H-M   'P 1'
#
loop_
_entity.id
_entity.type
_entity.pdbx_description
1 polymer ?
#
loop_
_entity_poly.entity_id
_entity_poly.type
_entity_poly.pdbx_seq_one_letter_code
_entity_poly.pdbx_strand_id
1 'polypeptide(L)'
;ERSGLQIGDKIVAIDGSHIFSTTDLIYKLQTTDTDTYDITVKRDGSRVTIENVTFHNDNTGGLLDFSVEGKSKNPVNVITYAAKDTVATAKLIWMSLIELVSGKYSLQDLSGPVGTVSVIEQAASTGENLLERVQSVMNLTIFITVNVGAFNLLPIPGLDGSRFVFLLIEAIRRKPISKNREAMV
;
A
#
# COMPACT_ATOMS: atom_id res chain seq x y z
N GLU A 1 17.78 -17.88 -11.29
CA GLU A 1 17.88 -19.38 -11.14
C GLU A 1 18.38 -19.83 -9.76
N ARG A 2 19.10 -19.00 -9.01
CA ARG A 2 19.60 -19.38 -7.66
C ARG A 2 18.56 -19.30 -6.54
N SER A 3 17.49 -18.53 -6.75
CA SER A 3 16.44 -18.31 -5.75
C SER A 3 15.33 -19.37 -5.74
N GLY A 4 15.31 -20.31 -6.70
CA GLY A 4 14.22 -21.27 -6.87
C GLY A 4 12.94 -20.69 -7.53
N LEU A 5 12.89 -19.37 -7.76
CA LEU A 5 11.82 -18.72 -8.52
C LEU A 5 11.95 -19.06 -10.02
N GLN A 6 10.82 -19.24 -10.69
CA GLN A 6 10.75 -19.56 -12.11
C GLN A 6 9.93 -18.50 -12.87
N ILE A 7 10.25 -18.36 -14.15
CA ILE A 7 9.47 -17.50 -15.03
C ILE A 7 8.03 -17.98 -15.09
N GLY A 8 7.07 -17.08 -14.88
CA GLY A 8 5.65 -17.40 -14.82
C GLY A 8 5.11 -17.65 -13.41
N ASP A 9 5.95 -17.69 -12.39
CA ASP A 9 5.51 -17.74 -11.00
C ASP A 9 4.70 -16.49 -10.64
N LYS A 10 3.60 -16.70 -9.93
CA LYS A 10 2.83 -15.61 -9.35
C LYS A 10 3.06 -15.58 -7.84
N ILE A 11 3.76 -14.58 -7.34
CA ILE A 11 3.93 -14.35 -5.90
C ILE A 11 2.55 -14.09 -5.26
N VAL A 12 2.23 -14.84 -4.22
CA VAL A 12 0.95 -14.74 -3.49
C VAL A 12 1.14 -14.46 -2.01
N ALA A 13 2.30 -14.77 -1.42
CA ALA A 13 2.64 -14.41 -0.05
C ALA A 13 4.16 -14.32 0.13
N ILE A 14 4.60 -13.52 1.12
CA ILE A 14 5.98 -13.46 1.63
C ILE A 14 5.91 -13.55 3.15
N ASP A 15 6.67 -14.45 3.74
CA ASP A 15 6.67 -14.77 5.19
C ASP A 15 5.24 -14.94 5.74
N GLY A 16 4.40 -15.67 5.01
CA GLY A 16 3.00 -15.88 5.36
C GLY A 16 2.07 -14.68 5.15
N SER A 17 2.60 -13.48 4.84
CA SER A 17 1.81 -12.29 4.55
C SER A 17 1.33 -12.27 3.11
N HIS A 18 0.02 -12.16 2.88
CA HIS A 18 -0.55 -12.11 1.53
C HIS A 18 -0.10 -10.87 0.75
N ILE A 19 0.31 -11.10 -0.50
CA ILE A 19 0.71 -10.07 -1.46
C ILE A 19 -0.38 -9.96 -2.53
N PHE A 20 -1.01 -8.79 -2.62
CA PHE A 20 -2.08 -8.51 -3.57
C PHE A 20 -1.59 -7.70 -4.79
N SER A 21 -0.58 -6.85 -4.57
CA SER A 21 -0.03 -5.94 -5.58
C SER A 21 1.50 -5.83 -5.47
N THR A 22 2.11 -5.21 -6.47
CA THR A 22 3.53 -4.86 -6.45
C THR A 22 3.85 -3.90 -5.29
N THR A 23 2.92 -3.04 -4.93
CA THR A 23 3.04 -2.10 -3.80
C THR A 23 3.18 -2.86 -2.47
N ASP A 24 2.34 -3.89 -2.22
CA ASP A 24 2.49 -4.75 -1.04
C ASP A 24 3.85 -5.45 -1.00
N LEU A 25 4.31 -5.93 -2.16
CA LEU A 25 5.59 -6.60 -2.30
C LEU A 25 6.76 -5.68 -1.90
N ILE A 26 6.82 -4.49 -2.51
CA ILE A 26 7.86 -3.50 -2.25
C ILE A 26 7.85 -3.10 -0.77
N TYR A 27 6.68 -2.79 -0.21
CA TYR A 27 6.55 -2.43 1.19
C TYR A 27 7.08 -3.53 2.12
N LYS A 28 6.69 -4.78 1.88
CA LYS A 28 7.15 -5.91 2.71
C LYS A 28 8.67 -6.05 2.67
N LEU A 29 9.28 -5.91 1.49
CA LEU A 29 10.73 -5.98 1.33
C LEU A 29 11.46 -4.79 1.98
N GLN A 30 10.85 -3.61 1.99
CA GLN A 30 11.44 -2.40 2.60
C GLN A 30 11.32 -2.36 4.13
N THR A 31 10.27 -2.96 4.69
CA THR A 31 9.98 -2.89 6.13
C THR A 31 10.49 -4.08 6.92
N THR A 32 11.01 -5.09 6.26
CA THR A 32 11.57 -6.28 6.91
C THR A 32 13.09 -6.15 6.98
N ASP A 33 13.64 -6.23 8.18
CA ASP A 33 15.08 -6.09 8.45
C ASP A 33 15.90 -7.38 8.12
N THR A 34 15.36 -8.24 7.25
CA THR A 34 16.04 -9.49 6.84
C THR A 34 16.23 -9.52 5.34
N ASP A 35 17.37 -10.07 4.89
CA ASP A 35 17.66 -10.27 3.47
C ASP A 35 17.11 -11.60 2.94
N THR A 36 16.45 -12.40 3.80
CA THR A 36 15.98 -13.74 3.48
C THR A 36 14.49 -13.84 3.73
N TYR A 37 13.74 -14.38 2.77
CA TYR A 37 12.28 -14.43 2.77
C TYR A 37 11.77 -15.81 2.36
N ASP A 38 10.67 -16.24 2.97
CA ASP A 38 9.91 -17.39 2.50
C ASP A 38 8.84 -16.93 1.52
N ILE A 39 8.98 -17.28 0.26
CA ILE A 39 8.10 -16.82 -0.81
C ILE A 39 7.14 -17.93 -1.21
N THR A 40 5.84 -17.67 -1.08
CA THR A 40 4.82 -18.55 -1.62
C THR A 40 4.40 -18.06 -2.99
N VAL A 41 4.55 -18.92 -3.99
CA VAL A 41 4.14 -18.66 -5.37
C VAL A 41 3.01 -19.57 -5.78
N LYS A 42 2.25 -19.14 -6.78
CA LYS A 42 1.33 -20.02 -7.52
C LYS A 42 2.00 -20.39 -8.84
N ARG A 43 2.36 -21.67 -8.98
CA ARG A 43 3.00 -22.30 -10.14
C ARG A 43 2.09 -23.39 -10.66
N ASP A 44 1.71 -23.36 -11.92
CA ASP A 44 0.83 -24.36 -12.59
C ASP A 44 -0.45 -24.68 -11.78
N GLY A 45 -1.03 -23.65 -11.17
CA GLY A 45 -2.27 -23.80 -10.39
C GLY A 45 -2.05 -24.20 -8.92
N SER A 46 -0.89 -24.73 -8.57
CA SER A 46 -0.54 -25.17 -7.21
C SER A 46 0.21 -24.09 -6.43
N ARG A 47 0.10 -24.11 -5.10
CA ARG A 47 0.92 -23.24 -4.22
C ARG A 47 2.21 -23.96 -3.88
N VAL A 48 3.33 -23.28 -4.09
CA VAL A 48 4.68 -23.75 -3.76
C VAL A 48 5.33 -22.71 -2.89
N THR A 49 5.85 -23.10 -1.73
CA THR A 49 6.65 -22.22 -0.87
C THR A 49 8.13 -22.51 -1.13
N ILE A 50 8.87 -21.45 -1.38
CA ILE A 50 10.30 -21.44 -1.61
C ILE A 50 10.89 -20.78 -0.38
N GLU A 51 11.62 -21.55 0.42
CA GLU A 51 12.20 -21.10 1.67
C GLU A 51 13.57 -20.43 1.46
N ASN A 52 13.89 -19.47 2.34
CA ASN A 52 15.20 -18.82 2.40
C ASN A 52 15.63 -18.16 1.08
N VAL A 53 14.71 -17.50 0.38
CA VAL A 53 15.02 -16.70 -0.82
C VAL A 53 15.75 -15.44 -0.40
N THR A 54 16.96 -15.22 -0.90
CA THR A 54 17.74 -14.01 -0.67
C THR A 54 17.68 -13.14 -1.90
N PHE A 55 17.28 -11.87 -1.74
CA PHE A 55 17.37 -10.87 -2.79
C PHE A 55 18.70 -10.11 -2.66
N HIS A 56 19.48 -10.10 -3.73
CA HIS A 56 20.67 -9.26 -3.81
C HIS A 56 20.24 -7.87 -4.27
N ASN A 57 20.35 -6.92 -3.37
CA ASN A 57 20.19 -5.51 -3.69
C ASN A 57 21.54 -4.99 -4.24
N ASP A 58 21.80 -5.24 -5.52
CA ASP A 58 22.87 -4.53 -6.18
C ASP A 58 22.46 -3.07 -6.27
N ASN A 59 23.27 -2.17 -5.71
CA ASN A 59 23.07 -0.71 -5.64
C ASN A 59 22.83 0.02 -6.99
N THR A 60 22.34 -0.69 -7.98
CA THR A 60 21.98 -0.21 -9.31
C THR A 60 20.55 0.33 -9.43
N GLY A 61 19.88 0.59 -8.28
CA GLY A 61 18.56 1.26 -8.24
C GLY A 61 17.35 0.35 -8.44
N GLY A 62 17.54 -0.95 -8.58
CA GLY A 62 16.44 -1.93 -8.62
C GLY A 62 16.18 -2.56 -7.25
N LEU A 63 14.99 -2.40 -6.70
CA LEU A 63 14.57 -3.06 -5.45
C LEU A 63 14.40 -4.58 -5.58
N LEU A 64 14.44 -5.12 -6.79
CA LEU A 64 14.14 -6.52 -7.09
C LEU A 64 15.10 -7.06 -8.14
N ASP A 65 15.68 -8.25 -7.87
CA ASP A 65 16.50 -9.02 -8.81
C ASP A 65 15.69 -9.71 -9.92
N PHE A 66 14.41 -9.43 -10.02
CA PHE A 66 13.52 -10.03 -11.00
C PHE A 66 12.60 -8.99 -11.63
N SER A 67 12.21 -9.23 -12.87
CA SER A 67 11.28 -8.38 -13.60
C SER A 67 9.85 -8.86 -13.40
N VAL A 68 8.94 -7.95 -13.11
CA VAL A 68 7.50 -8.24 -13.00
C VAL A 68 6.86 -8.06 -14.37
N GLU A 69 6.25 -9.13 -14.90
CA GLU A 69 5.56 -9.08 -16.18
C GLU A 69 4.21 -8.37 -16.05
N GLY A 70 4.01 -7.35 -16.87
CA GLY A 70 2.75 -6.63 -16.97
C GLY A 70 1.67 -7.48 -17.64
N LYS A 71 0.45 -7.56 -17.07
CA LYS A 71 -0.69 -8.18 -17.75
C LYS A 71 -1.26 -7.32 -18.86
N SER A 72 -1.94 -8.00 -19.82
CA SER A 72 -2.62 -7.32 -20.93
C SER A 72 -3.60 -6.26 -20.44
N LYS A 73 -3.54 -5.07 -21.06
CA LYS A 73 -4.37 -3.90 -20.74
C LYS A 73 -5.78 -4.08 -21.33
N ASN A 74 -6.61 -4.96 -20.76
CA ASN A 74 -8.04 -4.98 -21.07
C ASN A 74 -8.83 -4.26 -19.94
N PRO A 75 -10.03 -3.71 -20.22
CA PRO A 75 -10.80 -2.94 -19.25
C PRO A 75 -11.07 -3.68 -17.93
N VAL A 76 -11.32 -4.98 -17.98
CA VAL A 76 -11.58 -5.81 -16.79
C VAL A 76 -10.33 -5.93 -15.93
N ASN A 77 -9.18 -6.18 -16.54
CA ASN A 77 -7.91 -6.22 -15.82
C ASN A 77 -7.59 -4.86 -15.19
N VAL A 78 -7.75 -3.76 -15.94
CA VAL A 78 -7.48 -2.41 -15.46
C VAL A 78 -8.32 -2.11 -14.21
N ILE A 79 -9.64 -2.33 -14.24
CA ILE A 79 -10.52 -2.10 -13.10
C ILE A 79 -10.15 -3.01 -11.92
N THR A 80 -9.90 -4.30 -12.17
CA THR A 80 -9.57 -5.25 -11.12
C THR A 80 -8.25 -4.91 -10.43
N TYR A 81 -7.23 -4.53 -11.21
CA TYR A 81 -5.94 -4.16 -10.63
C TYR A 81 -5.99 -2.80 -9.95
N ALA A 82 -6.70 -1.81 -10.51
CA ALA A 82 -6.91 -0.53 -9.84
C ALA A 82 -7.60 -0.69 -8.48
N ALA A 83 -8.64 -1.53 -8.40
CA ALA A 83 -9.30 -1.82 -7.12
C ALA A 83 -8.35 -2.50 -6.13
N LYS A 84 -7.53 -3.46 -6.58
CA LYS A 84 -6.53 -4.13 -5.72
C LYS A 84 -5.46 -3.16 -5.22
N ASP A 85 -4.93 -2.31 -6.08
CA ASP A 85 -3.93 -1.32 -5.70
C ASP A 85 -4.50 -0.28 -4.74
N THR A 86 -5.75 0.14 -4.92
CA THR A 86 -6.44 1.02 -3.97
C THR A 86 -6.55 0.37 -2.58
N VAL A 87 -6.96 -0.90 -2.52
CA VAL A 87 -7.06 -1.64 -1.24
C VAL A 87 -5.67 -1.84 -0.63
N ALA A 88 -4.66 -2.18 -1.42
CA ALA A 88 -3.28 -2.32 -0.96
C ALA A 88 -2.76 -1.00 -0.38
N THR A 89 -2.96 0.11 -1.09
CA THR A 89 -2.56 1.45 -0.63
C THR A 89 -3.27 1.83 0.68
N ALA A 90 -4.59 1.60 0.78
CA ALA A 90 -5.33 1.84 2.02
C ALA A 90 -4.79 1.00 3.19
N LYS A 91 -4.49 -0.29 2.94
CA LYS A 91 -3.86 -1.17 3.94
C LYS A 91 -2.51 -0.62 4.41
N LEU A 92 -1.65 -0.16 3.48
CA LEU A 92 -0.37 0.46 3.82
C LEU A 92 -0.54 1.69 4.71
N ILE A 93 -1.48 2.56 4.37
CA ILE A 93 -1.77 3.76 5.17
C ILE A 93 -2.17 3.35 6.59
N TRP A 94 -3.06 2.36 6.74
CA TRP A 94 -3.44 1.85 8.05
C TRP A 94 -2.28 1.26 8.84
N MET A 95 -1.41 0.49 8.19
CA MET A 95 -0.22 -0.08 8.82
C MET A 95 0.75 1.01 9.27
N SER A 96 1.02 2.01 8.41
CA SER A 96 1.86 3.16 8.74
C SER A 96 1.30 3.98 9.90
N LEU A 97 -0.03 4.15 9.98
CA LEU A 97 -0.67 4.82 11.11
C LEU A 97 -0.51 4.04 12.42
N ILE A 98 -0.65 2.72 12.38
CA ILE A 98 -0.43 1.86 13.55
C ILE A 98 1.04 1.94 13.99
N GLU A 99 1.99 1.90 13.05
CA GLU A 99 3.42 2.03 13.34
C GLU A 99 3.78 3.41 13.92
N LEU A 100 3.16 4.48 13.42
CA LEU A 100 3.31 5.83 13.96
C LEU A 100 2.80 5.92 15.41
N VAL A 101 1.60 5.40 15.68
CA VAL A 101 1.00 5.40 17.03
C VAL A 101 1.76 4.48 17.98
N SER A 102 2.34 3.38 17.49
CA SER A 102 3.17 2.46 18.29
C SER A 102 4.57 3.03 18.63
N GLY A 103 4.91 4.22 18.10
CA GLY A 103 6.18 4.89 18.37
C GLY A 103 7.37 4.34 17.57
N LYS A 104 7.13 3.55 16.53
CA LYS A 104 8.19 3.07 15.63
C LYS A 104 8.80 4.22 14.83
N TYR A 105 7.99 5.25 14.53
CA TYR A 105 8.42 6.46 13.85
C TYR A 105 8.26 7.69 14.75
N SER A 106 9.18 8.65 14.62
CA SER A 106 9.11 9.95 15.28
C SER A 106 8.19 10.89 14.51
N LEU A 107 7.57 11.86 15.20
CA LEU A 107 6.84 12.94 14.54
C LEU A 107 7.77 13.80 13.63
N GLN A 108 9.08 13.72 13.84
CA GLN A 108 10.09 14.38 13.01
C GLN A 108 10.24 13.70 11.63
N ASP A 109 9.88 12.44 11.52
CA ASP A 109 9.91 11.68 10.26
C ASP A 109 8.71 12.03 9.36
N LEU A 110 7.70 12.75 9.90
CA LEU A 110 6.56 13.21 9.13
C LEU A 110 6.96 14.41 8.26
N SER A 111 6.79 14.25 6.97
CA SER A 111 6.99 15.34 6.01
C SER A 111 5.96 16.44 6.25
N GLY A 112 6.43 17.61 6.70
CA GLY A 112 5.60 18.80 6.77
C GLY A 112 5.24 19.36 5.38
N PRO A 113 4.57 20.55 5.32
CA PRO A 113 4.18 21.17 4.04
C PRO A 113 5.34 21.35 3.06
N VAL A 114 6.53 21.68 3.55
CA VAL A 114 7.74 21.84 2.72
C VAL A 114 8.18 20.49 2.14
N GLY A 115 8.17 19.43 2.95
CA GLY A 115 8.46 18.07 2.46
C GLY A 115 7.45 17.59 1.43
N THR A 116 6.17 17.93 1.59
CA THR A 116 5.14 17.62 0.60
C THR A 116 5.41 18.31 -0.74
N VAL A 117 5.82 19.58 -0.73
CA VAL A 117 6.17 20.30 -1.96
C VAL A 117 7.38 19.63 -2.66
N SER A 118 8.41 19.24 -1.90
CA SER A 118 9.58 18.58 -2.48
C SER A 118 9.23 17.21 -3.11
N VAL A 119 8.32 16.45 -2.52
CA VAL A 119 7.83 15.18 -3.09
C VAL A 119 7.07 15.42 -4.40
N ILE A 120 6.24 16.48 -4.46
CA ILE A 120 5.54 16.86 -5.69
C ILE A 120 6.53 17.27 -6.78
N GLU A 121 7.54 18.06 -6.44
CA GLU A 121 8.59 18.49 -7.37
C GLU A 121 9.39 17.28 -7.88
N GLN A 122 9.77 16.36 -7.02
CA GLN A 122 10.42 15.13 -7.43
C GLN A 122 9.53 14.32 -8.38
N ALA A 123 8.27 14.10 -8.05
CA ALA A 123 7.36 13.37 -8.91
C ALA A 123 7.20 14.04 -10.30
N ALA A 124 7.15 15.37 -10.34
CA ALA A 124 7.05 16.14 -11.59
C ALA A 124 8.35 16.11 -12.41
N SER A 125 9.51 15.92 -11.76
CA SER A 125 10.81 15.82 -12.42
C SER A 125 11.24 14.38 -12.72
N THR A 126 10.58 13.39 -12.13
CA THR A 126 10.88 11.97 -12.35
C THR A 126 10.40 11.52 -13.73
N GLY A 127 11.31 10.92 -14.50
CA GLY A 127 11.06 10.40 -15.84
C GLY A 127 11.82 11.14 -16.93
N GLU A 128 12.28 10.39 -17.93
CA GLU A 128 13.05 10.90 -19.06
C GLU A 128 12.16 11.61 -20.09
N ASN A 129 10.88 11.23 -20.15
CA ASN A 129 9.91 11.76 -21.09
C ASN A 129 8.64 12.29 -20.41
N LEU A 130 7.85 13.07 -21.16
CA LEU A 130 6.63 13.69 -20.65
C LEU A 130 5.63 12.66 -20.12
N LEU A 131 5.52 11.51 -20.75
CA LEU A 131 4.57 10.46 -20.34
C LEU A 131 4.91 9.90 -18.96
N GLU A 132 6.18 9.64 -18.69
CA GLU A 132 6.65 9.15 -17.39
C GLU A 132 6.43 10.17 -16.28
N ARG A 133 6.68 11.46 -16.57
CA ARG A 133 6.41 12.54 -15.61
C ARG A 133 4.93 12.64 -15.27
N VAL A 134 4.06 12.57 -16.29
CA VAL A 134 2.60 12.55 -16.08
C VAL A 134 2.18 11.34 -15.26
N GLN A 135 2.73 10.15 -15.52
CA GLN A 135 2.46 8.95 -14.73
C GLN A 135 2.90 9.11 -13.27
N SER A 136 4.08 9.69 -13.02
CA SER A 136 4.58 9.93 -11.66
C SER A 136 3.66 10.87 -10.87
N VAL A 137 3.24 11.97 -11.50
CA VAL A 137 2.29 12.93 -10.89
C VAL A 137 0.92 12.28 -10.66
N MET A 138 0.43 11.47 -11.60
CA MET A 138 -0.82 10.74 -11.44
C MET A 138 -0.74 9.73 -10.28
N ASN A 139 0.34 8.97 -10.16
CA ASN A 139 0.55 8.03 -9.07
C ASN A 139 0.57 8.74 -7.72
N LEU A 140 1.27 9.88 -7.62
CA LEU A 140 1.28 10.70 -6.41
C LEU A 140 -0.12 11.24 -6.08
N THR A 141 -0.88 11.69 -7.09
CA THR A 141 -2.25 12.17 -6.91
C THR A 141 -3.16 11.05 -6.38
N ILE A 142 -3.06 9.85 -6.93
CA ILE A 142 -3.80 8.68 -6.46
C ILE A 142 -3.43 8.37 -5.01
N PHE A 143 -2.13 8.34 -4.69
CA PHE A 143 -1.66 8.08 -3.35
C PHE A 143 -2.20 9.09 -2.33
N ILE A 144 -2.13 10.39 -2.63
CA ILE A 144 -2.68 11.47 -1.78
C ILE A 144 -4.20 11.31 -1.62
N THR A 145 -4.92 11.02 -2.70
CA THR A 145 -6.38 10.86 -2.67
C THR A 145 -6.80 9.69 -1.78
N VAL A 146 -6.15 8.54 -1.93
CA VAL A 146 -6.43 7.36 -1.09
C VAL A 146 -6.06 7.64 0.37
N ASN A 147 -4.96 8.37 0.61
CA ASN A 147 -4.52 8.76 1.93
C ASN A 147 -5.56 9.64 2.63
N VAL A 148 -6.02 10.71 1.97
CA VAL A 148 -7.09 11.59 2.49
C VAL A 148 -8.37 10.79 2.76
N GLY A 149 -8.76 9.90 1.85
CA GLY A 149 -9.92 9.02 2.05
C GLY A 149 -9.76 8.09 3.26
N ALA A 150 -8.59 7.47 3.43
CA ALA A 150 -8.29 6.60 4.56
C ALA A 150 -8.29 7.36 5.90
N PHE A 151 -7.72 8.57 5.94
CA PHE A 151 -7.76 9.43 7.11
C PHE A 151 -9.21 9.83 7.47
N ASN A 152 -10.03 10.15 6.49
CA ASN A 152 -11.44 10.51 6.72
C ASN A 152 -12.25 9.34 7.28
N LEU A 153 -11.83 8.09 7.08
CA LEU A 153 -12.47 6.91 7.67
C LEU A 153 -12.04 6.63 9.12
N LEU A 154 -11.04 7.36 9.64
CA LEU A 154 -10.63 7.22 11.05
C LEU A 154 -11.77 7.64 12.00
N PRO A 155 -11.97 6.90 13.12
CA PRO A 155 -12.98 7.23 14.14
C PRO A 155 -12.53 8.42 15.01
N ILE A 156 -12.08 9.50 14.38
CA ILE A 156 -11.59 10.71 15.05
C ILE A 156 -12.68 11.77 14.98
N PRO A 157 -12.96 12.49 16.08
CA PRO A 157 -13.91 13.62 16.08
C PRO A 157 -13.59 14.63 14.97
N GLY A 158 -14.64 15.02 14.22
CA GLY A 158 -14.50 15.95 13.10
C GLY A 158 -14.26 15.28 11.73
N LEU A 159 -14.05 13.96 11.68
CA LEU A 159 -13.92 13.20 10.43
C LEU A 159 -15.16 12.35 10.15
N ASP A 160 -15.38 11.98 8.87
CA ASP A 160 -16.55 11.21 8.46
C ASP A 160 -16.61 9.82 9.11
N GLY A 161 -15.46 9.22 9.42
CA GLY A 161 -15.35 7.94 10.10
C GLY A 161 -15.99 7.92 11.48
N SER A 162 -15.96 9.03 12.20
CA SER A 162 -16.66 9.14 13.50
C SER A 162 -18.17 9.01 13.33
N ARG A 163 -18.75 9.65 12.32
CA ARG A 163 -20.17 9.53 11.99
C ARG A 163 -20.54 8.11 11.57
N PHE A 164 -19.68 7.45 10.80
CA PHE A 164 -19.88 6.07 10.41
C PHE A 164 -19.93 5.13 11.62
N VAL A 165 -19.03 5.33 12.59
CA VAL A 165 -19.03 4.56 13.85
C VAL A 165 -20.31 4.80 14.63
N PHE A 166 -20.83 6.04 14.71
CA PHE A 166 -22.11 6.30 15.37
C PHE A 166 -23.27 5.60 14.68
N LEU A 167 -23.33 5.65 13.34
CA LEU A 167 -24.37 4.92 12.59
C LEU A 167 -24.30 3.41 12.82
N LEU A 168 -23.10 2.83 12.92
CA LEU A 168 -22.93 1.42 13.27
C LEU A 168 -23.44 1.11 14.69
N ILE A 169 -23.12 1.96 15.67
CA ILE A 169 -23.60 1.82 17.05
C ILE A 169 -25.13 1.94 17.09
N GLU A 170 -25.73 2.87 16.37
CA GLU A 170 -27.19 3.01 16.28
C GLU A 170 -27.84 1.78 15.64
N ALA A 171 -27.25 1.27 14.56
CA ALA A 171 -27.74 0.06 13.88
C ALA A 171 -27.73 -1.17 14.82
N ILE A 172 -26.65 -1.35 15.60
CA ILE A 172 -26.51 -2.45 16.56
C ILE A 172 -27.47 -2.28 17.74
N ARG A 173 -27.56 -1.05 18.30
CA ARG A 173 -28.39 -0.76 19.48
C ARG A 173 -29.87 -0.57 19.14
N ARG A 174 -30.18 -0.36 17.84
CA ARG A 174 -31.54 -0.02 17.35
C ARG A 174 -32.16 1.19 18.08
N LYS A 175 -31.34 2.10 18.58
CA LYS A 175 -31.76 3.31 19.27
C LYS A 175 -30.86 4.46 18.84
N PRO A 176 -31.44 5.63 18.48
CA PRO A 176 -30.64 6.80 18.04
C PRO A 176 -29.78 7.32 19.22
N ILE A 177 -28.61 7.84 18.85
CA ILE A 177 -27.70 8.55 19.77
C ILE A 177 -28.26 9.96 19.96
N SER A 178 -28.17 10.49 21.17
CA SER A 178 -28.67 11.84 21.47
C SER A 178 -27.87 12.91 20.69
N LYS A 179 -28.58 13.91 20.15
CA LYS A 179 -27.99 15.00 19.37
C LYS A 179 -26.84 15.74 20.08
N ASN A 180 -26.87 15.78 21.42
CA ASN A 180 -25.80 16.41 22.21
C ASN A 180 -24.48 15.60 22.17
N ARG A 181 -24.52 14.31 21.93
CA ARG A 181 -23.33 13.47 21.77
C ARG A 181 -22.82 13.49 20.34
N GLU A 182 -23.70 13.64 19.38
CA GLU A 182 -23.36 13.81 17.97
C GLU A 182 -22.69 15.18 17.73
N ALA A 183 -23.10 16.22 18.48
CA ALA A 183 -22.54 17.56 18.36
C ALA A 183 -21.15 17.72 19.05
N MET A 184 -20.69 16.74 19.83
CA MET A 184 -19.35 16.73 20.44
C MET A 184 -18.29 16.10 19.53
N VAL A 185 -18.66 15.66 18.33
CA VAL A 185 -17.82 14.97 17.36
C VAL A 185 -17.86 15.65 16.01
#